data_0167e3a92427bd927b6a366f4bae256e
#
_entry.id   0167e3a92427bd927b6a366f4bae256e
#
_cell.length_a   1.000
_cell.length_b   1.000
_cell.length_c   1.000
_cell.angle_alpha   90.00
_cell.angle_beta   90.00
_cell.angle_gamma   90.00
#
_symmetry.space_group_name_H-M   'P 1'
#
loop_
_entity.id
_entity.type
_entity.pdbx_description
1 polymer ?
#
loop_
_entity_poly.entity_id
_entity_poly.type
_entity_poly.pdbx_seq_one_letter_code
_entity_poly.pdbx_strand_id
1 'polypeptide(L)'
;MKTTKKVMSIVLTALMTSGFAMAQKANVKGAEKIADKKGDYNEARALIKAALENEETKGDPKTMYVAGYVEESNFTNENVKQLEGVEPDRAQMNKALLDMFGYYIGTIDMETAANGGSTTPGKYGKKIKDAFSNNLLYFINAGGYYMEKQNYKEALRAFSAFKQIKKLPMFVNTPIAAVDSNSMMVDFFSVINAYQTGDKQLTIKLAEEIKNVEYRRNDLIQILSQTYLESADTAKYIATMQEGLALYPNESYYSVNLINTLIQMGRTEEAISLLASAIEKAPNNAQLYDVMGKLYETTDEDKSLEWYGKALAIDPEFTESNFNMGRVYYNKAVTLKSSDKYDAATDKKITELFQKALPYLEKVYEKNPDQCYYV
;
A
#
# COMPACT_ATOMS: atom_id res chain seq x y z
N MET A 1 -22.21 16.39 -68.07
CA MET A 1 -21.65 17.29 -67.00
C MET A 1 -21.83 16.81 -65.57
N LYS A 2 -22.85 16.06 -65.18
CA LYS A 2 -22.98 15.58 -63.76
C LYS A 2 -22.03 14.44 -63.39
N THR A 3 -21.62 13.57 -64.28
CA THR A 3 -20.72 12.43 -64.10
C THR A 3 -19.25 12.86 -63.94
N THR A 4 -18.82 13.86 -64.70
CA THR A 4 -17.44 14.38 -64.64
C THR A 4 -17.16 15.12 -63.34
N LYS A 5 -18.15 15.83 -62.73
CA LYS A 5 -17.98 16.49 -61.41
C LYS A 5 -17.89 15.47 -60.25
N LYS A 6 -18.62 14.33 -60.32
CA LYS A 6 -18.52 13.28 -59.30
C LYS A 6 -17.16 12.55 -59.33
N VAL A 7 -16.62 12.26 -60.48
CA VAL A 7 -15.32 11.62 -60.68
C VAL A 7 -14.20 12.57 -60.22
N MET A 8 -14.29 13.86 -60.57
CA MET A 8 -13.31 14.86 -60.12
C MET A 8 -13.33 15.12 -58.63
N SER A 9 -14.52 15.05 -57.96
CA SER A 9 -14.63 15.16 -56.50
C SER A 9 -14.03 13.93 -55.78
N ILE A 10 -14.24 12.73 -56.28
CA ILE A 10 -13.68 11.47 -55.72
C ILE A 10 -12.15 11.44 -55.89
N VAL A 11 -11.65 11.89 -57.04
CA VAL A 11 -10.18 11.97 -57.28
C VAL A 11 -9.53 13.04 -56.45
N LEU A 12 -10.16 14.20 -56.20
CA LEU A 12 -9.63 15.23 -55.31
C LEU A 12 -9.64 14.77 -53.83
N THR A 13 -10.70 14.07 -53.40
CA THR A 13 -10.76 13.52 -52.05
C THR A 13 -9.71 12.43 -51.84
N ALA A 14 -9.51 11.53 -52.82
CA ALA A 14 -8.49 10.49 -52.78
C ALA A 14 -7.05 11.06 -52.80
N LEU A 15 -6.82 12.16 -53.54
CA LEU A 15 -5.51 12.85 -53.54
C LEU A 15 -5.25 13.61 -52.25
N MET A 16 -6.25 14.20 -51.63
CA MET A 16 -6.08 14.84 -50.31
C MET A 16 -5.83 13.79 -49.21
N THR A 17 -6.57 12.68 -49.18
CA THR A 17 -6.35 11.61 -48.18
C THR A 17 -4.99 10.95 -48.35
N SER A 18 -4.53 10.68 -49.58
CA SER A 18 -3.18 10.13 -49.79
C SER A 18 -2.06 11.09 -49.43
N GLY A 19 -2.26 12.41 -49.64
CA GLY A 19 -1.33 13.44 -49.20
C GLY A 19 -1.19 13.53 -47.68
N PHE A 20 -2.31 13.42 -46.97
CA PHE A 20 -2.32 13.39 -45.50
C PHE A 20 -1.64 12.11 -44.90
N ALA A 21 -1.91 10.93 -45.49
CA ALA A 21 -1.27 9.68 -45.09
C ALA A 21 0.25 9.71 -45.28
N MET A 22 0.73 10.26 -46.39
CA MET A 22 2.16 10.44 -46.64
C MET A 22 2.78 11.40 -45.64
N ALA A 23 2.09 12.47 -45.23
CA ALA A 23 2.54 13.41 -44.22
C ALA A 23 2.64 12.75 -42.85
N GLN A 24 1.68 11.91 -42.44
CA GLN A 24 1.70 11.23 -41.13
C GLN A 24 2.77 10.14 -41.04
N LYS A 25 3.00 9.38 -42.12
CA LYS A 25 4.16 8.46 -42.18
C LYS A 25 5.51 9.18 -42.13
N ALA A 26 5.57 10.40 -42.66
CA ALA A 26 6.75 11.27 -42.53
C ALA A 26 6.94 11.74 -41.11
N ASN A 27 5.85 12.03 -40.35
CA ASN A 27 5.88 12.38 -38.95
C ASN A 27 6.46 11.23 -38.09
N VAL A 28 6.05 9.98 -38.33
CA VAL A 28 6.63 8.80 -37.63
C VAL A 28 8.12 8.69 -37.88
N LYS A 29 8.58 8.84 -39.15
CA LYS A 29 10.01 8.83 -39.48
C LYS A 29 10.75 10.03 -38.91
N GLY A 30 10.12 11.19 -38.85
CA GLY A 30 10.68 12.40 -38.26
C GLY A 30 10.94 12.22 -36.74
N ALA A 31 9.95 11.71 -36.01
CA ALA A 31 10.06 11.42 -34.60
C ALA A 31 11.17 10.38 -34.31
N GLU A 32 11.21 9.29 -35.09
CA GLU A 32 12.24 8.25 -34.98
C GLU A 32 13.65 8.86 -35.17
N LYS A 33 13.84 9.68 -36.19
CA LYS A 33 15.12 10.37 -36.50
C LYS A 33 15.54 11.35 -35.42
N ILE A 34 14.60 12.08 -34.81
CA ILE A 34 14.91 13.00 -33.71
C ILE A 34 15.36 12.19 -32.49
N ALA A 35 14.68 11.09 -32.15
CA ALA A 35 15.06 10.19 -31.07
C ALA A 35 16.46 9.58 -31.28
N ASP A 36 16.77 9.10 -32.48
CA ASP A 36 18.10 8.57 -32.87
C ASP A 36 19.23 9.59 -32.65
N LYS A 37 18.95 10.86 -32.89
CA LYS A 37 19.91 11.94 -32.75
C LYS A 37 19.96 12.59 -31.36
N LYS A 38 19.14 12.11 -30.43
CA LYS A 38 18.93 12.70 -29.10
C LYS A 38 18.59 14.21 -29.21
N GLY A 39 17.70 14.54 -30.16
CA GLY A 39 17.29 15.90 -30.45
C GLY A 39 16.19 16.41 -29.50
N ASP A 40 15.32 17.31 -30.01
CA ASP A 40 14.21 17.85 -29.20
C ASP A 40 13.09 16.80 -29.07
N TYR A 41 13.01 16.19 -27.88
CA TYR A 41 11.98 15.20 -27.57
C TYR A 41 10.56 15.77 -27.55
N ASN A 42 10.37 17.09 -27.34
CA ASN A 42 9.05 17.70 -27.40
C ASN A 42 8.57 17.79 -28.86
N GLU A 43 9.48 18.09 -29.79
CA GLU A 43 9.19 18.01 -31.22
C GLU A 43 8.88 16.58 -31.65
N ALA A 44 9.68 15.60 -31.21
CA ALA A 44 9.42 14.18 -31.52
C ALA A 44 8.04 13.71 -31.00
N ARG A 45 7.66 14.11 -29.77
CA ARG A 45 6.36 13.85 -29.19
C ARG A 45 5.20 14.48 -29.99
N ALA A 46 5.38 15.72 -30.43
CA ALA A 46 4.38 16.40 -31.24
C ALA A 46 4.14 15.68 -32.56
N LEU A 47 5.20 15.26 -33.25
CA LEU A 47 5.11 14.52 -34.51
C LEU A 47 4.43 13.15 -34.32
N ILE A 48 4.84 12.39 -33.30
CA ILE A 48 4.29 11.05 -33.08
C ILE A 48 2.85 11.10 -32.58
N LYS A 49 2.49 12.10 -31.77
CA LYS A 49 1.12 12.34 -31.31
C LYS A 49 0.19 12.56 -32.49
N ALA A 50 0.57 13.41 -33.47
CA ALA A 50 -0.21 13.63 -34.67
C ALA A 50 -0.42 12.34 -35.49
N ALA A 51 0.57 11.44 -35.52
CA ALA A 51 0.46 10.14 -36.18
C ALA A 51 -0.43 9.15 -35.41
N LEU A 52 -0.41 9.19 -34.05
CA LEU A 52 -1.27 8.35 -33.19
C LEU A 52 -2.75 8.77 -33.24
N GLU A 53 -3.05 10.02 -33.54
CA GLU A 53 -4.41 10.54 -33.66
C GLU A 53 -5.00 10.39 -35.10
N ASN A 54 -4.16 10.03 -36.07
CA ASN A 54 -4.60 9.92 -37.49
C ASN A 54 -5.11 8.51 -37.80
N GLU A 55 -6.29 8.41 -38.44
CA GLU A 55 -7.00 7.17 -38.76
C GLU A 55 -6.16 6.16 -39.59
N GLU A 56 -5.25 6.64 -40.43
CA GLU A 56 -4.44 5.79 -41.32
C GLU A 56 -3.17 5.27 -40.67
N THR A 57 -2.72 5.90 -39.58
CA THR A 57 -1.46 5.54 -38.91
C THR A 57 -1.62 5.09 -37.44
N LYS A 58 -2.74 5.40 -36.80
CA LYS A 58 -3.01 5.02 -35.43
C LYS A 58 -3.04 3.50 -35.16
N GLY A 59 -3.46 2.72 -36.19
CA GLY A 59 -3.51 1.26 -36.15
C GLY A 59 -2.22 0.55 -36.62
N ASP A 60 -1.18 1.31 -36.98
CA ASP A 60 0.09 0.72 -37.40
C ASP A 60 0.97 0.45 -36.17
N PRO A 61 1.36 -0.82 -35.88
CA PRO A 61 2.29 -1.15 -34.77
C PRO A 61 3.58 -0.33 -34.83
N LYS A 62 4.04 0.09 -36.00
CA LYS A 62 5.21 0.97 -36.11
C LYS A 62 4.99 2.31 -35.43
N THR A 63 3.82 2.91 -35.58
CA THR A 63 3.52 4.22 -34.98
C THR A 63 3.60 4.11 -33.44
N MET A 64 2.98 3.09 -32.88
CA MET A 64 2.99 2.84 -31.44
C MET A 64 4.41 2.51 -30.93
N TYR A 65 5.16 1.68 -31.65
CA TYR A 65 6.54 1.36 -31.35
C TYR A 65 7.45 2.61 -31.32
N VAL A 66 7.34 3.48 -32.33
CA VAL A 66 8.15 4.72 -32.41
C VAL A 66 7.78 5.66 -31.27
N ALA A 67 6.51 5.72 -30.84
CA ALA A 67 6.13 6.48 -29.66
C ALA A 67 6.88 5.97 -28.41
N GLY A 68 6.93 4.66 -28.20
CA GLY A 68 7.71 4.04 -27.11
C GLY A 68 9.21 4.32 -27.25
N TYR A 69 9.75 4.26 -28.44
CA TYR A 69 11.16 4.51 -28.71
C TYR A 69 11.58 5.96 -28.45
N VAL A 70 10.73 6.93 -28.75
CA VAL A 70 10.95 8.35 -28.38
C VAL A 70 11.10 8.49 -26.86
N GLU A 71 10.21 7.84 -26.10
CA GLU A 71 10.25 7.91 -24.64
C GLU A 71 11.43 7.11 -24.07
N GLU A 72 11.77 5.94 -24.62
CA GLU A 72 12.99 5.19 -24.25
C GLU A 72 14.26 6.01 -24.44
N SER A 73 14.37 6.66 -25.61
CA SER A 73 15.51 7.51 -25.92
C SER A 73 15.62 8.71 -24.98
N ASN A 74 14.48 9.35 -24.65
CA ASN A 74 14.43 10.44 -23.68
C ASN A 74 14.81 9.97 -22.27
N PHE A 75 14.24 8.86 -21.79
CA PHE A 75 14.62 8.25 -20.52
C PHE A 75 16.11 7.96 -20.44
N THR A 76 16.66 7.32 -21.48
CA THR A 76 18.09 6.97 -21.55
C THR A 76 18.96 8.22 -21.53
N ASN A 77 18.57 9.26 -22.26
CA ASN A 77 19.30 10.53 -22.29
C ASN A 77 19.33 11.22 -20.92
N GLU A 78 18.20 11.24 -20.20
CA GLU A 78 18.17 11.78 -18.84
C GLU A 78 18.98 10.91 -17.85
N ASN A 79 18.89 9.59 -17.99
CA ASN A 79 19.61 8.66 -17.10
C ASN A 79 21.15 8.75 -17.28
N VAL A 80 21.64 9.00 -18.50
CA VAL A 80 23.07 9.17 -18.77
C VAL A 80 23.61 10.44 -18.12
N LYS A 81 22.85 11.53 -18.02
CA LYS A 81 23.24 12.75 -17.32
C LYS A 81 23.71 12.47 -15.90
N GLN A 82 23.02 11.57 -15.18
CA GLN A 82 23.40 11.19 -13.83
C GLN A 82 24.80 10.53 -13.79
N LEU A 83 25.15 9.74 -14.81
CA LEU A 83 26.50 9.14 -14.92
C LEU A 83 27.57 10.16 -15.25
N GLU A 84 27.19 11.24 -15.91
CA GLU A 84 28.07 12.37 -16.28
C GLU A 84 28.17 13.42 -15.17
N GLY A 85 27.52 13.21 -14.02
CA GLY A 85 27.48 14.14 -12.89
C GLY A 85 26.59 15.38 -13.12
N VAL A 86 25.71 15.32 -14.11
CA VAL A 86 24.70 16.34 -14.40
C VAL A 86 23.38 15.93 -13.77
N GLU A 87 22.67 16.86 -13.11
CA GLU A 87 21.39 16.57 -12.50
C GLU A 87 20.33 16.27 -13.59
N PRO A 88 19.71 15.07 -13.59
CA PRO A 88 18.66 14.75 -14.55
C PRO A 88 17.33 15.42 -14.17
N ASP A 89 16.49 15.67 -15.15
CA ASP A 89 15.07 15.95 -14.90
C ASP A 89 14.36 14.65 -14.49
N ARG A 90 14.36 14.36 -13.19
CA ARG A 90 13.76 13.13 -12.65
C ARG A 90 12.27 13.01 -12.94
N ALA A 91 11.54 14.12 -13.01
CA ALA A 91 10.12 14.08 -13.31
C ALA A 91 9.88 13.64 -14.76
N GLN A 92 10.61 14.26 -15.69
CA GLN A 92 10.56 13.89 -17.11
C GLN A 92 11.08 12.47 -17.33
N MET A 93 12.17 12.08 -16.69
CA MET A 93 12.78 10.76 -16.80
C MET A 93 11.78 9.65 -16.38
N ASN A 94 11.18 9.76 -15.18
CA ASN A 94 10.23 8.76 -14.70
C ASN A 94 8.94 8.74 -15.52
N LYS A 95 8.46 9.90 -15.98
CA LYS A 95 7.31 9.97 -16.90
C LYS A 95 7.62 9.27 -18.22
N ALA A 96 8.77 9.52 -18.82
CA ALA A 96 9.18 8.88 -20.08
C ALA A 96 9.26 7.36 -19.93
N LEU A 97 9.79 6.85 -18.82
CA LEU A 97 9.84 5.41 -18.52
C LEU A 97 8.43 4.78 -18.50
N LEU A 98 7.47 5.43 -17.85
CA LEU A 98 6.10 4.94 -17.77
C LEU A 98 5.36 5.04 -19.10
N ASP A 99 5.60 6.07 -19.88
CA ASP A 99 4.99 6.24 -21.20
C ASP A 99 5.60 5.25 -22.22
N MET A 100 6.91 5.01 -22.17
CA MET A 100 7.57 3.93 -22.91
C MET A 100 6.90 2.59 -22.66
N PHE A 101 6.67 2.25 -21.39
CA PHE A 101 5.97 1.00 -21.03
C PHE A 101 4.60 0.91 -21.69
N GLY A 102 3.78 1.96 -21.58
CA GLY A 102 2.43 1.98 -22.17
C GLY A 102 2.44 1.78 -23.69
N TYR A 103 3.32 2.48 -24.38
CA TYR A 103 3.45 2.36 -25.84
C TYR A 103 3.98 0.99 -26.29
N TYR A 104 4.92 0.41 -25.54
CA TYR A 104 5.45 -0.90 -25.89
C TYR A 104 4.46 -2.04 -25.62
N ILE A 105 3.67 -1.95 -24.53
CA ILE A 105 2.55 -2.89 -24.33
C ILE A 105 1.54 -2.75 -25.46
N GLY A 106 1.13 -1.52 -25.83
CA GLY A 106 0.23 -1.30 -26.95
C GLY A 106 0.78 -1.85 -28.28
N THR A 107 2.10 -1.79 -28.50
CA THR A 107 2.73 -2.39 -29.70
C THR A 107 2.61 -3.93 -29.66
N ILE A 108 2.89 -4.56 -28.50
CA ILE A 108 2.73 -6.02 -28.34
C ILE A 108 1.28 -6.45 -28.60
N ASP A 109 0.32 -5.72 -28.04
CA ASP A 109 -1.11 -6.02 -28.20
C ASP A 109 -1.55 -5.92 -29.67
N MET A 110 -1.10 -4.89 -30.40
CA MET A 110 -1.37 -4.73 -31.83
C MET A 110 -0.75 -5.86 -32.65
N GLU A 111 0.51 -6.23 -32.41
CA GLU A 111 1.17 -7.33 -33.11
C GLU A 111 0.51 -8.68 -32.79
N THR A 112 0.11 -8.91 -31.53
CA THR A 112 -0.62 -10.11 -31.12
C THR A 112 -1.96 -10.22 -31.81
N ALA A 113 -2.73 -9.12 -31.89
CA ALA A 113 -4.01 -9.09 -32.61
C ALA A 113 -3.84 -9.35 -34.10
N ALA A 114 -2.84 -8.74 -34.73
CA ALA A 114 -2.54 -8.94 -36.16
C ALA A 114 -2.10 -10.39 -36.46
N ASN A 115 -1.51 -11.10 -35.49
CA ASN A 115 -1.07 -12.48 -35.62
C ASN A 115 -2.11 -13.51 -35.11
N GLY A 116 -3.38 -13.15 -35.08
CA GLY A 116 -4.47 -14.05 -34.68
C GLY A 116 -4.45 -14.48 -33.24
N GLY A 117 -3.89 -13.65 -32.32
CA GLY A 117 -3.79 -13.92 -30.89
C GLY A 117 -2.53 -14.69 -30.48
N SER A 118 -1.60 -14.94 -31.41
CA SER A 118 -0.34 -15.59 -31.09
C SER A 118 0.54 -14.71 -30.20
N THR A 119 1.06 -15.28 -29.11
CA THR A 119 2.01 -14.60 -28.20
C THR A 119 3.46 -14.67 -28.70
N THR A 120 3.69 -15.23 -29.90
CA THR A 120 5.03 -15.20 -30.52
C THR A 120 5.43 -13.74 -30.76
N PRO A 121 6.64 -13.32 -30.36
CA PRO A 121 7.10 -11.96 -30.57
C PRO A 121 7.01 -11.52 -32.02
N GLY A 122 6.35 -10.39 -32.26
CA GLY A 122 6.24 -9.80 -33.57
C GLY A 122 7.54 -9.10 -34.03
N LYS A 123 7.41 -8.22 -35.00
CA LYS A 123 8.54 -7.48 -35.62
C LYS A 123 9.36 -6.67 -34.59
N TYR A 124 8.66 -6.10 -33.58
CA TYR A 124 9.29 -5.26 -32.56
C TYR A 124 9.61 -6.02 -31.28
N GLY A 125 9.13 -7.26 -31.13
CA GLY A 125 9.20 -8.05 -29.92
C GLY A 125 10.60 -8.18 -29.31
N LYS A 126 11.64 -8.41 -30.14
CA LYS A 126 13.03 -8.46 -29.64
C LYS A 126 13.49 -7.14 -29.05
N LYS A 127 13.27 -6.02 -29.75
CA LYS A 127 13.68 -4.69 -29.28
C LYS A 127 12.98 -4.30 -28.00
N ILE A 128 11.67 -4.59 -27.90
CA ILE A 128 10.86 -4.34 -26.69
C ILE A 128 11.35 -5.22 -25.54
N LYS A 129 11.67 -6.49 -25.80
CA LYS A 129 12.26 -7.38 -24.79
C LYS A 129 13.55 -6.84 -24.25
N ASP A 130 14.45 -6.38 -25.12
CA ASP A 130 15.74 -5.81 -24.72
C ASP A 130 15.52 -4.53 -23.89
N ALA A 131 14.62 -3.62 -24.35
CA ALA A 131 14.28 -2.41 -23.63
C ALA A 131 13.73 -2.70 -22.21
N PHE A 132 12.80 -3.62 -22.08
CA PHE A 132 12.25 -3.99 -20.77
C PHE A 132 13.28 -4.68 -19.88
N SER A 133 14.15 -5.54 -20.45
CA SER A 133 15.22 -6.20 -19.69
C SER A 133 16.19 -5.18 -19.10
N ASN A 134 16.62 -4.21 -19.91
CA ASN A 134 17.59 -3.20 -19.51
C ASN A 134 17.02 -2.19 -18.49
N ASN A 135 15.71 -1.96 -18.53
CA ASN A 135 15.07 -0.90 -17.76
C ASN A 135 14.21 -1.42 -16.60
N LEU A 136 14.13 -2.74 -16.36
CA LEU A 136 13.20 -3.34 -15.38
C LEU A 136 13.32 -2.72 -13.98
N LEU A 137 14.53 -2.57 -13.46
CA LEU A 137 14.73 -2.06 -12.09
C LEU A 137 14.44 -0.55 -11.96
N TYR A 138 14.50 0.20 -13.05
CA TYR A 138 14.15 1.62 -13.02
C TYR A 138 12.66 1.86 -12.74
N PHE A 139 11.78 0.88 -13.02
CA PHE A 139 10.37 0.97 -12.61
C PHE A 139 10.22 0.95 -11.09
N ILE A 140 11.08 0.24 -10.37
CA ILE A 140 11.12 0.27 -8.89
C ILE A 140 11.55 1.67 -8.43
N ASN A 141 12.62 2.21 -9.02
CA ASN A 141 13.11 3.53 -8.69
C ASN A 141 12.07 4.63 -8.98
N ALA A 142 11.34 4.51 -10.10
CA ALA A 142 10.24 5.40 -10.44
C ALA A 142 9.11 5.31 -9.40
N GLY A 143 8.76 4.10 -8.96
CA GLY A 143 7.81 3.89 -7.87
C GLY A 143 8.22 4.62 -6.59
N GLY A 144 9.48 4.46 -6.16
CA GLY A 144 10.07 5.18 -5.02
C GLY A 144 10.02 6.69 -5.18
N TYR A 145 10.42 7.20 -6.34
CA TYR A 145 10.34 8.63 -6.65
C TYR A 145 8.92 9.20 -6.51
N TYR A 146 7.92 8.51 -7.06
CA TYR A 146 6.54 8.97 -6.97
C TYR A 146 5.98 8.84 -5.54
N MET A 147 6.42 7.86 -4.74
CA MET A 147 6.08 7.77 -3.31
C MET A 147 6.64 8.98 -2.53
N GLU A 148 7.89 9.37 -2.75
CA GLU A 148 8.50 10.57 -2.14
C GLU A 148 7.72 11.84 -2.49
N LYS A 149 7.16 11.91 -3.69
CA LYS A 149 6.30 13.02 -4.14
C LYS A 149 4.83 12.87 -3.73
N GLN A 150 4.47 11.85 -2.94
CA GLN A 150 3.10 11.52 -2.53
C GLN A 150 2.15 11.31 -3.72
N ASN A 151 2.69 11.00 -4.89
CA ASN A 151 1.92 10.66 -6.08
C ASN A 151 1.71 9.14 -6.14
N TYR A 152 0.90 8.63 -5.21
CA TYR A 152 0.69 7.20 -5.02
C TYR A 152 0.09 6.48 -6.23
N LYS A 153 -0.69 7.20 -7.07
CA LYS A 153 -1.24 6.63 -8.31
C LYS A 153 -0.15 6.32 -9.34
N GLU A 154 0.77 7.25 -9.56
CA GLU A 154 1.90 6.99 -10.47
C GLU A 154 2.89 5.99 -9.87
N ALA A 155 3.07 5.95 -8.55
CA ALA A 155 3.83 4.90 -7.89
C ALA A 155 3.24 3.50 -8.15
N LEU A 156 1.91 3.34 -8.00
CA LEU A 156 1.20 2.11 -8.36
C LEU A 156 1.36 1.75 -9.84
N ARG A 157 1.31 2.74 -10.73
CA ARG A 157 1.52 2.52 -12.17
C ARG A 157 2.92 1.98 -12.43
N ALA A 158 3.95 2.53 -11.78
CA ALA A 158 5.34 2.07 -11.92
C ALA A 158 5.53 0.64 -11.40
N PHE A 159 5.02 0.33 -10.21
CA PHE A 159 5.07 -1.03 -9.64
C PHE A 159 4.25 -2.03 -10.46
N SER A 160 3.09 -1.61 -10.98
CA SER A 160 2.30 -2.45 -11.89
C SER A 160 3.05 -2.76 -13.18
N ALA A 161 3.73 -1.77 -13.76
CA ALA A 161 4.56 -1.99 -14.94
C ALA A 161 5.67 -3.01 -14.69
N PHE A 162 6.40 -2.90 -13.56
CA PHE A 162 7.39 -3.90 -13.15
C PHE A 162 6.79 -5.31 -13.09
N LYS A 163 5.64 -5.46 -12.43
CA LYS A 163 4.95 -6.76 -12.29
C LYS A 163 4.45 -7.30 -13.63
N GLN A 164 3.92 -6.43 -14.49
CA GLN A 164 3.40 -6.81 -15.80
C GLN A 164 4.52 -7.26 -16.74
N ILE A 165 5.66 -6.53 -16.77
CA ILE A 165 6.83 -6.92 -17.58
C ILE A 165 7.27 -8.35 -17.22
N LYS A 166 7.40 -8.68 -15.93
CA LYS A 166 7.81 -10.02 -15.46
C LYS A 166 6.86 -11.14 -15.91
N LYS A 167 5.59 -10.81 -16.17
CA LYS A 167 4.55 -11.75 -16.60
C LYS A 167 4.39 -11.86 -18.12
N LEU A 168 5.08 -11.02 -18.90
CA LEU A 168 4.95 -11.06 -20.36
C LEU A 168 5.43 -12.42 -20.92
N PRO A 169 4.74 -12.98 -21.93
CA PRO A 169 5.09 -14.27 -22.52
C PRO A 169 6.56 -14.36 -22.95
N MET A 170 7.14 -13.26 -23.41
CA MET A 170 8.54 -13.19 -23.84
C MET A 170 9.57 -13.39 -22.72
N PHE A 171 9.15 -13.34 -21.45
CA PHE A 171 10.00 -13.55 -20.28
C PHE A 171 9.75 -14.89 -19.56
N VAL A 172 8.76 -15.67 -20.00
CA VAL A 172 8.50 -17.01 -19.46
C VAL A 172 9.79 -17.84 -19.53
N ASN A 173 10.11 -18.53 -18.44
CA ASN A 173 11.35 -19.33 -18.29
C ASN A 173 12.65 -18.52 -18.37
N THR A 174 12.62 -17.23 -18.12
CA THR A 174 13.82 -16.38 -17.97
C THR A 174 14.02 -15.99 -16.51
N PRO A 175 15.23 -15.58 -16.08
CA PRO A 175 15.47 -15.06 -14.74
C PRO A 175 14.59 -13.83 -14.38
N ILE A 176 14.13 -13.07 -15.38
CA ILE A 176 13.25 -11.91 -15.17
C ILE A 176 11.89 -12.32 -14.59
N ALA A 177 11.34 -13.45 -15.03
CA ALA A 177 10.06 -13.94 -14.52
C ALA A 177 10.11 -14.49 -13.07
N ALA A 178 11.31 -14.77 -12.55
CA ALA A 178 11.47 -15.33 -11.21
C ALA A 178 10.96 -14.38 -10.13
N VAL A 179 10.31 -14.94 -9.11
CA VAL A 179 9.97 -14.20 -7.89
C VAL A 179 11.25 -14.02 -7.07
N ASP A 180 11.59 -12.79 -6.78
CA ASP A 180 12.78 -12.38 -6.04
C ASP A 180 12.43 -11.37 -4.94
N SER A 181 13.41 -10.90 -4.19
CA SER A 181 13.22 -9.89 -3.15
C SER A 181 12.62 -8.58 -3.68
N ASN A 182 12.97 -8.20 -4.92
CA ASN A 182 12.38 -7.02 -5.57
C ASN A 182 10.89 -7.20 -5.84
N SER A 183 10.48 -8.42 -6.23
CA SER A 183 9.06 -8.74 -6.44
C SER A 183 8.27 -8.63 -5.14
N MET A 184 8.78 -9.21 -4.05
CA MET A 184 8.13 -9.12 -2.73
C MET A 184 8.05 -7.69 -2.22
N MET A 185 9.12 -6.91 -2.41
CA MET A 185 9.15 -5.48 -2.06
C MET A 185 8.12 -4.68 -2.87
N VAL A 186 8.08 -4.87 -4.18
CA VAL A 186 7.12 -4.20 -5.08
C VAL A 186 5.68 -4.56 -4.73
N ASP A 187 5.41 -5.83 -4.40
CA ASP A 187 4.09 -6.28 -3.97
C ASP A 187 3.65 -5.58 -2.69
N PHE A 188 4.52 -5.54 -1.67
CA PHE A 188 4.24 -4.84 -0.41
C PHE A 188 4.01 -3.34 -0.63
N PHE A 189 4.89 -2.65 -1.35
CA PHE A 189 4.71 -1.23 -1.61
C PHE A 189 3.52 -0.92 -2.53
N SER A 190 3.08 -1.87 -3.34
CA SER A 190 1.81 -1.73 -4.07
C SER A 190 0.62 -1.68 -3.12
N VAL A 191 0.62 -2.49 -2.05
CA VAL A 191 -0.42 -2.42 -1.00
C VAL A 191 -0.38 -1.07 -0.29
N ILE A 192 0.81 -0.62 0.14
CA ILE A 192 0.98 0.69 0.79
C ILE A 192 0.42 1.82 -0.08
N ASN A 193 0.76 1.84 -1.37
CA ASN A 193 0.29 2.90 -2.27
C ASN A 193 -1.21 2.83 -2.51
N ALA A 194 -1.80 1.63 -2.64
CA ALA A 194 -3.25 1.46 -2.73
C ALA A 194 -3.95 2.01 -1.48
N TYR A 195 -3.44 1.69 -0.28
CA TYR A 195 -3.94 2.21 0.99
C TYR A 195 -3.87 3.75 1.03
N GLN A 196 -2.75 4.34 0.63
CA GLN A 196 -2.57 5.79 0.60
C GLN A 196 -3.47 6.51 -0.42
N THR A 197 -3.92 5.84 -1.49
CA THR A 197 -4.93 6.41 -2.41
C THR A 197 -6.34 6.38 -1.83
N GLY A 198 -6.59 5.67 -0.74
CA GLY A 198 -7.91 5.43 -0.17
C GLY A 198 -8.74 4.38 -0.93
N ASP A 199 -8.16 3.68 -1.90
CA ASP A 199 -8.83 2.60 -2.63
C ASP A 199 -8.82 1.31 -1.80
N LYS A 200 -9.84 1.19 -0.92
CA LYS A 200 -9.98 0.06 0.00
C LYS A 200 -10.11 -1.28 -0.72
N GLN A 201 -10.81 -1.32 -1.86
CA GLN A 201 -11.00 -2.57 -2.62
C GLN A 201 -9.68 -3.04 -3.23
N LEU A 202 -8.92 -2.13 -3.83
CA LEU A 202 -7.60 -2.43 -4.37
C LEU A 202 -6.63 -2.84 -3.27
N THR A 203 -6.64 -2.14 -2.12
CA THR A 203 -5.81 -2.47 -0.96
C THR A 203 -6.06 -3.88 -0.47
N ILE A 204 -7.32 -4.25 -0.23
CA ILE A 204 -7.71 -5.59 0.22
C ILE A 204 -7.27 -6.64 -0.80
N LYS A 205 -7.56 -6.40 -2.09
CA LYS A 205 -7.18 -7.34 -3.16
C LYS A 205 -5.68 -7.61 -3.16
N LEU A 206 -4.87 -6.57 -3.19
CA LEU A 206 -3.41 -6.70 -3.24
C LEU A 206 -2.84 -7.32 -1.97
N ALA A 207 -3.38 -6.96 -0.80
CA ALA A 207 -2.93 -7.50 0.48
C ALA A 207 -3.26 -9.00 0.63
N GLU A 208 -4.47 -9.42 0.25
CA GLU A 208 -4.88 -10.84 0.28
C GLU A 208 -4.04 -11.71 -0.68
N GLU A 209 -3.62 -11.17 -1.83
CA GLU A 209 -2.74 -11.89 -2.77
C GLU A 209 -1.39 -12.25 -2.14
N ILE A 210 -0.88 -11.46 -1.19
CA ILE A 210 0.46 -11.61 -0.62
C ILE A 210 0.48 -11.88 0.89
N LYS A 211 -0.65 -12.05 1.55
CA LYS A 211 -0.73 -12.16 3.02
C LYS A 211 0.09 -13.32 3.62
N ASN A 212 0.40 -14.34 2.83
CA ASN A 212 1.22 -15.48 3.24
C ASN A 212 2.71 -15.33 2.89
N VAL A 213 3.12 -14.20 2.30
CA VAL A 213 4.53 -13.91 2.01
C VAL A 213 5.19 -13.35 3.26
N GLU A 214 6.34 -13.89 3.65
CA GLU A 214 7.03 -13.49 4.90
C GLU A 214 7.63 -12.07 4.86
N TYR A 215 7.64 -11.41 3.71
CA TYR A 215 8.13 -10.04 3.61
C TYR A 215 7.18 -9.05 4.27
N ARG A 216 7.61 -8.46 5.40
CA ARG A 216 6.85 -7.48 6.20
C ARG A 216 5.41 -7.92 6.52
N ARG A 217 5.21 -9.19 6.79
CA ARG A 217 3.89 -9.80 6.97
C ARG A 217 3.12 -9.16 8.13
N ASN A 218 3.80 -8.78 9.22
CA ASN A 218 3.16 -8.10 10.35
C ASN A 218 2.52 -6.77 9.92
N ASP A 219 3.27 -5.93 9.21
CA ASP A 219 2.75 -4.64 8.73
C ASP A 219 1.59 -4.83 7.75
N LEU A 220 1.68 -5.86 6.91
CA LEU A 220 0.64 -6.19 5.95
C LEU A 220 -0.68 -6.58 6.63
N ILE A 221 -0.62 -7.43 7.67
CA ILE A 221 -1.79 -7.84 8.45
C ILE A 221 -2.42 -6.63 9.15
N GLN A 222 -1.60 -5.70 9.68
CA GLN A 222 -2.10 -4.47 10.28
C GLN A 222 -2.83 -3.57 9.26
N ILE A 223 -2.26 -3.37 8.07
CA ILE A 223 -2.91 -2.60 7.00
C ILE A 223 -4.21 -3.26 6.57
N LEU A 224 -4.21 -4.57 6.41
CA LEU A 224 -5.37 -5.33 5.98
C LEU A 224 -6.50 -5.24 7.03
N SER A 225 -6.16 -5.42 8.31
CA SER A 225 -7.13 -5.28 9.40
C SER A 225 -7.74 -3.88 9.44
N GLN A 226 -6.90 -2.84 9.38
CA GLN A 226 -7.36 -1.46 9.36
C GLN A 226 -8.27 -1.18 8.15
N THR A 227 -7.92 -1.72 6.98
CA THR A 227 -8.73 -1.56 5.76
C THR A 227 -10.10 -2.25 5.88
N TYR A 228 -10.17 -3.42 6.53
CA TYR A 228 -11.43 -4.08 6.82
C TYR A 228 -12.29 -3.29 7.81
N LEU A 229 -11.67 -2.74 8.87
CA LEU A 229 -12.36 -1.86 9.83
C LEU A 229 -12.97 -0.63 9.12
N GLU A 230 -12.19 0.06 8.31
CA GLU A 230 -12.63 1.22 7.53
C GLU A 230 -13.70 0.87 6.47
N SER A 231 -13.75 -0.38 6.03
CA SER A 231 -14.76 -0.91 5.10
C SER A 231 -16.02 -1.40 5.82
N ALA A 232 -16.07 -1.28 7.15
CA ALA A 232 -17.14 -1.82 8.01
C ALA A 232 -17.32 -3.36 7.88
N ASP A 233 -16.30 -4.08 7.42
CA ASP A 233 -16.29 -5.56 7.40
C ASP A 233 -15.75 -6.07 8.75
N THR A 234 -16.56 -5.94 9.80
CA THR A 234 -16.18 -6.29 11.17
C THR A 234 -15.80 -7.77 11.30
N ALA A 235 -16.42 -8.65 10.52
CA ALA A 235 -16.14 -10.08 10.58
C ALA A 235 -14.71 -10.39 10.10
N LYS A 236 -14.31 -9.83 8.96
CA LYS A 236 -12.96 -9.99 8.44
C LYS A 236 -11.93 -9.24 9.28
N TYR A 237 -12.27 -8.07 9.80
CA TYR A 237 -11.42 -7.36 10.75
C TYR A 237 -11.05 -8.24 11.94
N ILE A 238 -12.05 -8.83 12.63
CA ILE A 238 -11.84 -9.72 13.78
C ILE A 238 -10.99 -10.94 13.38
N ALA A 239 -11.31 -11.60 12.26
CA ALA A 239 -10.55 -12.76 11.80
C ALA A 239 -9.07 -12.41 11.52
N THR A 240 -8.82 -11.25 10.90
CA THR A 240 -7.46 -10.77 10.60
C THR A 240 -6.70 -10.41 11.88
N MET A 241 -7.37 -9.80 12.86
CA MET A 241 -6.78 -9.50 14.17
C MET A 241 -6.44 -10.78 14.94
N GLN A 242 -7.29 -11.81 14.87
CA GLN A 242 -7.02 -13.12 15.48
C GLN A 242 -5.83 -13.82 14.81
N GLU A 243 -5.72 -13.75 13.50
CA GLU A 243 -4.55 -14.26 12.75
C GLU A 243 -3.29 -13.53 13.19
N GLY A 244 -3.32 -12.19 13.25
CA GLY A 244 -2.19 -11.37 13.71
C GLY A 244 -1.75 -11.73 15.12
N LEU A 245 -2.69 -11.87 16.05
CA LEU A 245 -2.42 -12.27 17.44
C LEU A 245 -1.81 -13.68 17.54
N ALA A 246 -2.25 -14.61 16.70
CA ALA A 246 -1.71 -15.96 16.67
C ALA A 246 -0.27 -16.01 16.15
N LEU A 247 0.06 -15.19 15.15
CA LEU A 247 1.38 -15.12 14.54
C LEU A 247 2.36 -14.25 15.35
N TYR A 248 1.87 -13.18 15.96
CA TYR A 248 2.66 -12.15 16.66
C TYR A 248 2.10 -11.88 18.06
N PRO A 249 2.16 -12.87 18.98
CA PRO A 249 1.52 -12.77 20.30
C PRO A 249 2.06 -11.65 21.19
N ASN A 250 3.29 -11.18 20.94
CA ASN A 250 3.92 -10.06 21.66
C ASN A 250 3.59 -8.68 21.05
N GLU A 251 2.90 -8.65 19.92
CA GLU A 251 2.50 -7.40 19.28
C GLU A 251 1.19 -6.89 19.90
N SER A 252 1.30 -5.86 20.70
CA SER A 252 0.18 -5.30 21.47
C SER A 252 -0.95 -4.76 20.61
N TYR A 253 -0.66 -4.37 19.37
CA TYR A 253 -1.63 -3.87 18.41
C TYR A 253 -2.84 -4.82 18.28
N TYR A 254 -2.58 -6.13 18.13
CA TYR A 254 -3.65 -7.11 17.91
C TYR A 254 -4.50 -7.34 19.14
N SER A 255 -3.85 -7.56 20.29
CA SER A 255 -4.57 -7.85 21.53
C SER A 255 -5.45 -6.69 21.96
N VAL A 256 -4.90 -5.47 21.98
CA VAL A 256 -5.63 -4.28 22.44
C VAL A 256 -6.81 -3.95 21.54
N ASN A 257 -6.60 -3.93 20.22
CA ASN A 257 -7.68 -3.55 19.29
C ASN A 257 -8.77 -4.62 19.19
N LEU A 258 -8.39 -5.91 19.17
CA LEU A 258 -9.36 -7.00 19.13
C LEU A 258 -10.26 -7.00 20.37
N ILE A 259 -9.66 -6.84 21.55
CA ILE A 259 -10.43 -6.83 22.81
C ILE A 259 -11.35 -5.62 22.86
N ASN A 260 -10.87 -4.42 22.52
CA ASN A 260 -11.73 -3.24 22.47
C ASN A 260 -12.93 -3.46 21.56
N THR A 261 -12.71 -4.08 20.40
CA THR A 261 -13.79 -4.41 19.46
C THR A 261 -14.77 -5.43 20.03
N LEU A 262 -14.28 -6.52 20.63
CA LEU A 262 -15.12 -7.55 21.23
C LEU A 262 -15.95 -7.02 22.41
N ILE A 263 -15.37 -6.13 23.23
CA ILE A 263 -16.08 -5.44 24.31
C ILE A 263 -17.20 -4.56 23.75
N GLN A 264 -16.90 -3.74 22.74
CA GLN A 264 -17.91 -2.89 22.09
C GLN A 264 -19.08 -3.70 21.49
N MET A 265 -18.79 -4.94 21.07
CA MET A 265 -19.80 -5.88 20.57
C MET A 265 -20.50 -6.69 21.67
N GLY A 266 -20.15 -6.50 22.95
CA GLY A 266 -20.68 -7.29 24.08
C GLY A 266 -20.18 -8.76 24.11
N ARG A 267 -19.09 -9.08 23.37
CA ARG A 267 -18.51 -10.44 23.26
C ARG A 267 -17.38 -10.66 24.27
N THR A 268 -17.65 -10.31 25.55
CA THR A 268 -16.64 -10.27 26.61
C THR A 268 -15.99 -11.63 26.89
N GLU A 269 -16.76 -12.73 26.86
CA GLU A 269 -16.24 -14.08 27.12
C GLU A 269 -15.24 -14.53 26.04
N GLU A 270 -15.49 -14.18 24.78
CA GLU A 270 -14.57 -14.47 23.69
C GLU A 270 -13.27 -13.66 23.83
N ALA A 271 -13.38 -12.40 24.26
CA ALA A 271 -12.21 -11.57 24.54
C ALA A 271 -11.34 -12.18 25.63
N ILE A 272 -11.94 -12.66 26.73
CA ILE A 272 -11.23 -13.34 27.84
C ILE A 272 -10.55 -14.62 27.34
N SER A 273 -11.25 -15.46 26.57
CA SER A 273 -10.69 -16.72 26.05
C SER A 273 -9.46 -16.50 25.16
N LEU A 274 -9.56 -15.54 24.23
CA LEU A 274 -8.46 -15.20 23.35
C LEU A 274 -7.26 -14.63 24.11
N LEU A 275 -7.54 -13.81 25.09
CA LEU A 275 -6.48 -13.20 25.91
C LEU A 275 -5.77 -14.23 26.77
N ALA A 276 -6.49 -15.20 27.34
CA ALA A 276 -5.88 -16.31 28.07
C ALA A 276 -4.90 -17.10 27.20
N SER A 277 -5.30 -17.41 25.95
CA SER A 277 -4.42 -18.08 24.99
C SER A 277 -3.19 -17.23 24.60
N ALA A 278 -3.37 -15.90 24.49
CA ALA A 278 -2.24 -15.00 24.23
C ALA A 278 -1.25 -14.93 25.39
N ILE A 279 -1.75 -14.94 26.64
CA ILE A 279 -0.94 -14.98 27.87
C ILE A 279 -0.11 -16.28 27.93
N GLU A 280 -0.69 -17.42 27.56
CA GLU A 280 0.06 -18.70 27.51
C GLU A 280 1.25 -18.64 26.56
N LYS A 281 1.09 -17.95 25.41
CA LYS A 281 2.13 -17.81 24.40
C LYS A 281 3.18 -16.75 24.74
N ALA A 282 2.78 -15.72 25.44
CA ALA A 282 3.63 -14.58 25.82
C ALA A 282 3.49 -14.21 27.30
N PRO A 283 3.92 -15.10 28.23
CA PRO A 283 3.66 -14.93 29.68
C PRO A 283 4.37 -13.72 30.31
N ASN A 284 5.35 -13.14 29.64
CA ASN A 284 6.09 -11.98 30.12
C ASN A 284 5.60 -10.65 29.54
N ASN A 285 4.45 -10.63 28.84
CA ASN A 285 3.87 -9.41 28.29
C ASN A 285 2.87 -8.79 29.27
N ALA A 286 3.34 -7.81 30.08
CA ALA A 286 2.53 -7.13 31.09
C ALA A 286 1.22 -6.54 30.55
N GLN A 287 1.22 -6.08 29.31
CA GLN A 287 0.02 -5.49 28.67
C GLN A 287 -1.14 -6.49 28.52
N LEU A 288 -0.87 -7.77 28.27
CA LEU A 288 -1.92 -8.78 28.19
C LEU A 288 -2.64 -8.96 29.52
N TYR A 289 -1.90 -8.89 30.62
CA TYR A 289 -2.46 -8.98 31.97
C TYR A 289 -3.24 -7.72 32.35
N ASP A 290 -2.78 -6.53 31.92
CA ASP A 290 -3.51 -5.28 32.10
C ASP A 290 -4.87 -5.31 31.39
N VAL A 291 -4.86 -5.77 30.15
CA VAL A 291 -6.11 -5.90 29.39
C VAL A 291 -7.06 -6.91 30.03
N MET A 292 -6.55 -8.02 30.57
CA MET A 292 -7.37 -8.96 31.33
C MET A 292 -8.00 -8.30 32.56
N GLY A 293 -7.24 -7.47 33.26
CA GLY A 293 -7.72 -6.65 34.37
C GLY A 293 -8.89 -5.76 33.95
N LYS A 294 -8.76 -5.04 32.83
CA LYS A 294 -9.83 -4.18 32.28
C LYS A 294 -11.11 -4.95 31.96
N LEU A 295 -11.02 -6.18 31.45
CA LEU A 295 -12.19 -7.01 31.16
C LEU A 295 -13.00 -7.37 32.38
N TYR A 296 -12.36 -7.52 33.53
CA TYR A 296 -13.02 -7.86 34.78
C TYR A 296 -13.52 -6.64 35.59
N GLU A 297 -13.12 -5.40 35.25
CA GLU A 297 -13.48 -4.22 36.05
C GLU A 297 -14.98 -4.03 36.28
N THR A 298 -15.80 -4.34 35.30
CA THR A 298 -17.25 -4.15 35.41
C THR A 298 -17.99 -5.35 36.01
N THR A 299 -17.36 -6.52 36.03
CA THR A 299 -17.98 -7.78 36.46
C THR A 299 -17.42 -8.32 37.78
N ASP A 300 -16.12 -8.12 38.03
CA ASP A 300 -15.42 -8.63 39.21
C ASP A 300 -14.16 -7.78 39.49
N GLU A 301 -14.35 -6.71 40.25
CA GLU A 301 -13.25 -5.77 40.58
C GLU A 301 -12.08 -6.45 41.32
N ASP A 302 -12.32 -7.50 42.10
CA ASP A 302 -11.25 -8.18 42.85
C ASP A 302 -10.39 -8.99 41.87
N LYS A 303 -10.99 -9.66 40.88
CA LYS A 303 -10.25 -10.30 39.80
C LYS A 303 -9.50 -9.27 38.94
N SER A 304 -10.11 -8.12 38.69
CA SER A 304 -9.43 -7.02 37.97
C SER A 304 -8.13 -6.64 38.67
N LEU A 305 -8.16 -6.41 39.99
CA LEU A 305 -6.98 -6.09 40.78
C LEU A 305 -5.92 -7.22 40.78
N GLU A 306 -6.34 -8.49 40.81
CA GLU A 306 -5.42 -9.62 40.65
C GLU A 306 -4.66 -9.59 39.33
N TRP A 307 -5.35 -9.32 38.24
CA TRP A 307 -4.74 -9.27 36.93
C TRP A 307 -3.81 -8.07 36.74
N TYR A 308 -4.16 -6.89 37.22
CA TYR A 308 -3.26 -5.74 37.27
C TYR A 308 -2.02 -6.03 38.14
N GLY A 309 -2.20 -6.72 39.26
CA GLY A 309 -1.09 -7.17 40.09
C GLY A 309 -0.11 -8.09 39.36
N LYS A 310 -0.63 -9.01 38.51
CA LYS A 310 0.22 -9.86 37.66
C LYS A 310 0.97 -9.05 36.61
N ALA A 311 0.34 -8.04 36.00
CA ALA A 311 1.02 -7.13 35.06
C ALA A 311 2.18 -6.40 35.75
N LEU A 312 1.96 -5.87 36.98
CA LEU A 312 2.98 -5.17 37.75
C LEU A 312 4.05 -6.09 38.32
N ALA A 313 3.79 -7.38 38.47
CA ALA A 313 4.81 -8.36 38.82
C ALA A 313 5.81 -8.60 37.66
N ILE A 314 5.35 -8.42 36.40
CA ILE A 314 6.19 -8.52 35.21
C ILE A 314 6.94 -7.20 34.97
N ASP A 315 6.22 -6.08 35.02
CA ASP A 315 6.76 -4.74 34.85
C ASP A 315 6.21 -3.81 35.96
N PRO A 316 6.95 -3.60 37.07
CA PRO A 316 6.52 -2.72 38.16
C PRO A 316 6.31 -1.26 37.77
N GLU A 317 6.86 -0.86 36.62
CA GLU A 317 6.80 0.51 36.12
C GLU A 317 5.74 0.66 34.98
N PHE A 318 4.95 -0.37 34.70
CA PHE A 318 3.93 -0.34 33.68
C PHE A 318 2.83 0.66 34.04
N THR A 319 2.83 1.79 33.36
CA THR A 319 2.04 2.99 33.72
C THR A 319 0.54 2.70 33.73
N GLU A 320 0.04 1.97 32.72
CA GLU A 320 -1.38 1.67 32.56
C GLU A 320 -1.92 0.84 33.73
N SER A 321 -1.20 -0.19 34.16
CA SER A 321 -1.63 -1.03 35.29
C SER A 321 -1.50 -0.30 36.62
N ASN A 322 -0.48 0.54 36.80
CA ASN A 322 -0.39 1.40 37.99
C ASN A 322 -1.59 2.36 38.03
N PHE A 323 -1.91 3.02 36.93
CA PHE A 323 -3.09 3.90 36.84
C PHE A 323 -4.39 3.15 37.15
N ASN A 324 -4.64 2.01 36.50
CA ASN A 324 -5.85 1.24 36.66
C ASN A 324 -6.02 0.72 38.08
N MET A 325 -4.96 0.21 38.69
CA MET A 325 -4.96 -0.25 40.07
C MET A 325 -5.29 0.88 41.06
N GLY A 326 -4.63 2.02 40.90
CA GLY A 326 -4.88 3.20 41.72
C GLY A 326 -6.32 3.68 41.58
N ARG A 327 -6.83 3.76 40.35
CA ARG A 327 -8.18 4.16 40.02
C ARG A 327 -9.25 3.21 40.61
N VAL A 328 -9.06 1.89 40.50
CA VAL A 328 -10.00 0.93 41.08
C VAL A 328 -10.06 1.07 42.62
N TYR A 329 -8.94 1.15 43.31
CA TYR A 329 -8.94 1.37 44.76
C TYR A 329 -9.58 2.71 45.13
N TYR A 330 -9.28 3.78 44.40
CA TYR A 330 -9.88 5.09 44.61
C TYR A 330 -11.39 5.06 44.45
N ASN A 331 -11.89 4.48 43.35
CA ASN A 331 -13.33 4.37 43.07
C ASN A 331 -14.05 3.54 44.15
N LYS A 332 -13.46 2.44 44.62
CA LYS A 332 -13.98 1.68 45.76
C LYS A 332 -14.14 2.55 47.02
N ALA A 333 -13.17 3.38 47.31
CA ALA A 333 -13.24 4.29 48.44
C ALA A 333 -14.35 5.34 48.30
N VAL A 334 -14.45 5.94 47.11
CA VAL A 334 -15.51 6.93 46.74
C VAL A 334 -16.90 6.30 46.81
N THR A 335 -17.07 5.10 46.28
CA THR A 335 -18.36 4.36 46.34
C THR A 335 -18.79 4.08 47.78
N LEU A 336 -17.87 3.63 48.61
CA LEU A 336 -18.16 3.43 50.08
C LEU A 336 -18.51 4.73 50.77
N LYS A 337 -17.84 5.84 50.47
CA LYS A 337 -18.11 7.14 51.03
C LYS A 337 -19.49 7.68 50.68
N SER A 338 -20.00 7.29 49.50
CA SER A 338 -21.31 7.72 48.99
C SER A 338 -22.45 6.78 49.44
N SER A 339 -22.17 5.76 50.23
CA SER A 339 -23.19 4.80 50.71
C SER A 339 -23.97 5.36 51.91
N ASP A 340 -25.25 5.01 51.98
CA ASP A 340 -26.16 5.44 53.06
C ASP A 340 -25.76 4.83 54.47
N LYS A 341 -24.81 3.90 54.49
CA LYS A 341 -24.31 3.24 55.72
C LYS A 341 -22.92 3.73 56.04
N TYR A 342 -22.79 4.96 56.52
CA TYR A 342 -21.53 5.54 56.93
C TYR A 342 -21.34 5.38 58.45
N ASP A 343 -20.37 4.57 58.86
CA ASP A 343 -19.99 4.36 60.25
C ASP A 343 -18.43 4.38 60.41
N ALA A 344 -17.91 4.31 61.64
CA ALA A 344 -16.48 4.35 61.92
C ALA A 344 -15.71 3.18 61.28
N ALA A 345 -16.34 2.03 61.09
CA ALA A 345 -15.71 0.89 60.40
C ALA A 345 -15.59 1.16 58.88
N THR A 346 -16.59 1.78 58.32
CA THR A 346 -16.62 2.20 56.93
C THR A 346 -15.57 3.27 56.65
N ASP A 347 -15.42 4.26 57.57
CA ASP A 347 -14.41 5.32 57.47
C ASP A 347 -12.97 4.75 57.47
N LYS A 348 -12.72 3.78 58.37
CA LYS A 348 -11.43 3.08 58.38
C LYS A 348 -11.16 2.38 57.06
N LYS A 349 -12.13 1.69 56.49
CA LYS A 349 -12.00 0.98 55.19
C LYS A 349 -11.76 1.93 54.04
N ILE A 350 -12.43 3.09 54.03
CA ILE A 350 -12.20 4.14 53.03
C ILE A 350 -10.74 4.62 53.12
N THR A 351 -10.25 4.91 54.33
CA THR A 351 -8.86 5.34 54.52
C THR A 351 -7.86 4.29 54.03
N GLU A 352 -8.09 3.02 54.33
CA GLU A 352 -7.25 1.90 53.86
C GLU A 352 -7.22 1.81 52.32
N LEU A 353 -8.36 2.04 51.65
CA LEU A 353 -8.44 2.00 50.21
C LEU A 353 -7.71 3.17 49.55
N PHE A 354 -7.82 4.39 50.09
CA PHE A 354 -7.02 5.53 49.60
C PHE A 354 -5.51 5.30 49.83
N GLN A 355 -5.12 4.74 50.98
CA GLN A 355 -3.72 4.38 51.23
C GLN A 355 -3.19 3.33 50.25
N LYS A 356 -4.04 2.39 49.80
CA LYS A 356 -3.69 1.43 48.76
C LYS A 356 -3.60 2.07 47.37
N ALA A 357 -4.44 3.04 47.06
CA ALA A 357 -4.44 3.72 45.77
C ALA A 357 -3.20 4.59 45.57
N LEU A 358 -2.76 5.27 46.63
CA LEU A 358 -1.74 6.33 46.60
C LEU A 358 -0.44 5.91 45.91
N PRO A 359 0.25 4.81 46.28
CA PRO A 359 1.56 4.48 45.70
C PRO A 359 1.51 4.18 44.20
N TYR A 360 0.39 3.72 43.71
CA TYR A 360 0.19 3.46 42.29
C TYR A 360 -0.03 4.78 41.50
N LEU A 361 -0.83 5.68 42.03
CA LEU A 361 -1.10 6.98 41.39
C LEU A 361 0.12 7.90 41.48
N GLU A 362 0.91 7.87 42.55
CA GLU A 362 2.17 8.63 42.64
C GLU A 362 3.14 8.24 41.52
N LYS A 363 3.34 6.94 41.28
CA LYS A 363 4.17 6.48 40.17
C LYS A 363 3.71 7.00 38.81
N VAL A 364 2.40 7.03 38.56
CA VAL A 364 1.86 7.55 37.33
C VAL A 364 2.04 9.07 37.24
N TYR A 365 1.81 9.78 38.35
CA TYR A 365 1.95 11.23 38.43
C TYR A 365 3.39 11.67 38.13
N GLU A 366 4.39 10.94 38.64
CA GLU A 366 5.79 11.24 38.35
C GLU A 366 6.15 11.17 36.87
N LYS A 367 5.50 10.26 36.10
CA LYS A 367 5.75 10.06 34.68
C LYS A 367 4.84 10.90 33.80
N ASN A 368 3.58 11.07 34.17
CA ASN A 368 2.55 11.76 33.41
C ASN A 368 1.51 12.41 34.35
N PRO A 369 1.76 13.62 34.85
CA PRO A 369 0.86 14.32 35.77
C PRO A 369 -0.56 14.50 35.23
N ASP A 370 -0.70 14.73 33.92
CA ASP A 370 -2.00 14.99 33.29
C ASP A 370 -2.94 13.77 33.35
N GLN A 371 -2.39 12.57 33.38
CA GLN A 371 -3.19 11.34 33.43
C GLN A 371 -3.92 11.18 34.78
N CYS A 372 -3.35 11.71 35.86
CA CYS A 372 -3.95 11.63 37.21
C CYS A 372 -4.94 12.77 37.51
N TYR A 373 -5.06 13.76 36.62
CA TYR A 373 -5.91 14.95 36.87
C TYR A 373 -7.41 14.61 36.99
N TYR A 374 -7.85 13.48 36.45
CA TYR A 374 -9.25 13.03 36.43
C TYR A 374 -9.58 11.91 37.43
N VAL A 375 -8.66 11.53 38.32
CA VAL A 375 -8.83 10.58 39.42
C VAL A 375 -8.79 11.32 40.74
#